data_5b7d5729cf5092b72048084455f3cb55
#
_entry.id   5b7d5729cf5092b72048084455f3cb55
#
_cell.length_a   1.000
_cell.length_b   1.000
_cell.length_c   1.000
_cell.angle_alpha   90.00
_cell.angle_beta   90.00
_cell.angle_gamma   90.00
#
_symmetry.space_group_name_H-M   'P 1'
#
loop_
_entity.id
_entity.type
_entity.pdbx_description
1 polymer ?
#
loop_
_entity_poly.entity_id
_entity_poly.type
_entity_poly.pdbx_seq_one_letter_code
_entity_poly.pdbx_strand_id
1 'polypeptide(L)'
;IDESSQCNLLSLPIFMRAKKAVIVGDDQQISPMMPGISETHVKDLAQRYLYNIEGGSSYDLQTSLYDVACRVFSSKGKLMLKEHFRCVPEIIGFSNALSYHNEMIPLKLPLTSEQFNPPVCAIYIENATRNERKVNHEEAIRIVSDIKEMIQNPAYFHKSIGVISLLGAEQAKYISSLLLDAVGEKVMIERQIICGDAYSFQGDERDIMCLSLVIAPNMRYNTLNKKQYTQRFNVAASRAKCEMRLYHSVTLEELMPEDIRYQLLSYCQNPKPMFVSTSGTCETLFEVDVMKAILSHGYEVTPKVRVGKYQIDLVVEGVRSRLAIECDGDTFYGSEKIEQDMERQRVLERAGWCFLRIRGSVFYRDPEKALKVLWDKLEQLDIKPKN
;
A
#
# COMPACT_ATOMS: atom_id res chain seq x y z
N ILE A 1 -19.85 2.97 9.67
CA ILE A 1 -19.88 3.23 8.22
C ILE A 1 -18.45 3.26 7.78
N ASP A 2 -18.05 2.28 6.99
CA ASP A 2 -16.74 2.20 6.36
C ASP A 2 -16.78 2.80 4.95
N GLU A 3 -15.62 3.16 4.39
CA GLU A 3 -15.47 3.82 3.08
C GLU A 3 -16.39 5.05 2.94
N SER A 4 -16.58 5.78 4.05
CA SER A 4 -17.52 6.91 4.10
C SER A 4 -17.12 8.11 3.23
N SER A 5 -15.86 8.17 2.82
CA SER A 5 -15.36 9.13 1.82
C SER A 5 -15.94 8.87 0.42
N GLN A 6 -16.48 7.68 0.14
CA GLN A 6 -17.20 7.34 -1.10
C GLN A 6 -18.72 7.53 -0.98
N CYS A 7 -19.23 7.63 0.25
CA CYS A 7 -20.66 7.83 0.48
C CYS A 7 -21.04 9.29 0.21
N ASN A 8 -22.01 9.52 -0.66
CA ASN A 8 -22.55 10.83 -0.92
C ASN A 8 -23.56 11.27 0.16
N LEU A 9 -24.06 12.49 0.06
CA LEU A 9 -25.02 13.08 1.02
C LEU A 9 -26.36 12.30 1.15
N LEU A 10 -26.74 11.47 0.17
CA LEU A 10 -27.93 10.61 0.26
C LEU A 10 -27.79 9.52 1.33
N SER A 11 -26.57 9.28 1.83
CA SER A 11 -26.33 8.34 2.92
C SER A 11 -26.61 8.92 4.31
N LEU A 12 -26.81 10.24 4.47
CA LEU A 12 -27.09 10.89 5.76
C LEU A 12 -28.26 10.28 6.55
N PRO A 13 -29.40 9.88 5.93
CA PRO A 13 -30.52 9.30 6.67
C PRO A 13 -30.18 8.04 7.46
N ILE A 14 -29.06 7.36 7.18
CA ILE A 14 -28.62 6.17 7.92
C ILE A 14 -28.38 6.48 9.41
N PHE A 15 -27.97 7.71 9.73
CA PHE A 15 -27.74 8.14 11.12
C PHE A 15 -29.03 8.20 11.94
N MET A 16 -30.18 8.35 11.31
CA MET A 16 -31.47 8.35 12.01
C MET A 16 -31.83 6.97 12.57
N ARG A 17 -31.11 5.91 12.18
CA ARG A 17 -31.37 4.53 12.58
C ARG A 17 -30.40 4.03 13.67
N ALA A 18 -29.44 4.84 14.11
CA ALA A 18 -28.42 4.44 15.07
C ALA A 18 -28.30 5.43 16.22
N LYS A 19 -28.08 4.93 17.45
CA LYS A 19 -27.82 5.77 18.62
C LYS A 19 -26.38 6.28 18.66
N LYS A 20 -25.46 5.54 18.05
CA LYS A 20 -24.02 5.86 17.96
C LYS A 20 -23.54 5.45 16.58
N ALA A 21 -22.57 6.18 16.03
CA ALA A 21 -21.95 5.85 14.75
C ALA A 21 -20.43 5.97 14.86
N VAL A 22 -19.73 5.05 14.19
CA VAL A 22 -18.30 5.16 13.90
C VAL A 22 -18.20 5.37 12.40
N ILE A 23 -17.50 6.44 12.00
CA ILE A 23 -17.35 6.85 10.61
C ILE A 23 -15.89 6.65 10.26
N VAL A 24 -15.63 5.77 9.29
CA VAL A 24 -14.29 5.46 8.79
C VAL A 24 -14.22 5.91 7.34
N GLY A 25 -13.16 6.63 6.98
CA GLY A 25 -12.97 7.15 5.63
C GLY A 25 -11.63 7.86 5.48
N ASP A 26 -11.34 8.31 4.27
CA ASP A 26 -10.11 8.96 3.91
C ASP A 26 -10.39 10.07 2.88
N ASP A 27 -10.20 11.32 3.27
CA ASP A 27 -10.41 12.50 2.41
C ASP A 27 -9.32 12.72 1.35
N GLN A 28 -8.27 11.90 1.41
CA GLN A 28 -7.20 11.85 0.41
C GLN A 28 -7.46 10.80 -0.69
N GLN A 29 -8.50 9.98 -0.53
CA GLN A 29 -8.96 9.06 -1.56
C GLN A 29 -10.08 9.69 -2.40
N ILE A 30 -10.53 8.97 -3.44
CA ILE A 30 -11.47 9.50 -4.42
C ILE A 30 -12.81 9.86 -3.75
N SER A 31 -13.26 11.08 -4.00
CA SER A 31 -14.57 11.59 -3.53
C SER A 31 -15.73 10.98 -4.34
N PRO A 32 -16.98 11.00 -3.80
CA PRO A 32 -18.13 10.44 -4.49
C PRO A 32 -18.35 11.10 -5.86
N MET A 33 -18.85 10.31 -6.81
CA MET A 33 -19.32 10.84 -8.08
C MET A 33 -20.83 10.62 -8.19
N MET A 34 -21.54 11.64 -8.66
CA MET A 34 -22.99 11.58 -8.91
C MET A 34 -23.25 11.90 -10.40
N PRO A 35 -23.05 10.93 -11.31
CA PRO A 35 -23.26 11.15 -12.73
C PRO A 35 -24.73 11.52 -13.03
N GLY A 36 -24.92 12.48 -13.92
CA GLY A 36 -26.26 12.92 -14.34
C GLY A 36 -26.91 13.98 -13.46
N ILE A 37 -26.28 14.43 -12.37
CA ILE A 37 -26.75 15.52 -11.53
C ILE A 37 -25.98 16.79 -11.87
N SER A 38 -26.70 17.90 -12.08
CA SER A 38 -26.10 19.21 -12.37
C SER A 38 -25.51 19.84 -11.11
N GLU A 39 -24.25 20.22 -11.15
CA GLU A 39 -23.56 20.92 -10.06
C GLU A 39 -24.23 22.25 -9.70
N THR A 40 -24.71 23.00 -10.72
CA THR A 40 -25.44 24.24 -10.52
C THR A 40 -26.74 24.02 -9.76
N HIS A 41 -27.50 22.95 -10.09
CA HIS A 41 -28.72 22.61 -9.40
C HIS A 41 -28.49 22.26 -7.92
N VAL A 42 -27.42 21.52 -7.62
CA VAL A 42 -27.07 21.21 -6.22
C VAL A 42 -26.68 22.46 -5.44
N LYS A 43 -25.90 23.36 -6.05
CA LYS A 43 -25.56 24.66 -5.43
C LYS A 43 -26.79 25.52 -5.16
N ASP A 44 -27.73 25.58 -6.09
CA ASP A 44 -28.98 26.32 -5.91
C ASP A 44 -29.80 25.72 -4.75
N LEU A 45 -29.90 24.41 -4.67
CA LEU A 45 -30.57 23.72 -3.56
C LEU A 45 -29.87 23.98 -2.22
N ALA A 46 -28.55 23.92 -2.19
CA ALA A 46 -27.78 24.20 -0.98
C ALA A 46 -28.00 25.64 -0.50
N GLN A 47 -27.95 26.61 -1.40
CA GLN A 47 -28.24 28.01 -1.07
C GLN A 47 -29.69 28.21 -0.58
N ARG A 48 -30.65 27.51 -1.16
CA ARG A 48 -32.05 27.66 -0.83
C ARG A 48 -32.46 27.01 0.50
N TYR A 49 -31.91 25.83 0.80
CA TYR A 49 -32.37 25.02 1.92
C TYR A 49 -31.36 24.89 3.06
N LEU A 50 -30.08 25.17 2.82
CA LEU A 50 -29.02 25.01 3.82
C LEU A 50 -28.39 26.34 4.25
N TYR A 51 -28.99 27.48 3.89
CA TYR A 51 -28.44 28.80 4.16
C TYR A 51 -28.27 29.10 5.67
N ASN A 52 -29.09 28.49 6.54
CA ASN A 52 -29.02 28.64 8.00
C ASN A 52 -28.14 27.59 8.68
N ILE A 53 -27.58 26.65 7.95
CA ILE A 53 -26.68 25.62 8.48
C ILE A 53 -25.25 26.13 8.29
N GLU A 54 -24.46 26.12 9.36
CA GLU A 54 -23.07 26.49 9.29
C GLU A 54 -22.32 25.62 8.27
N GLY A 55 -21.69 26.28 7.29
CA GLY A 55 -21.04 25.57 6.16
C GLY A 55 -22.00 24.96 5.12
N GLY A 56 -23.33 25.17 5.23
CA GLY A 56 -24.33 24.60 4.34
C GLY A 56 -24.13 24.96 2.86
N SER A 57 -23.66 26.16 2.56
CA SER A 57 -23.36 26.61 1.19
C SER A 57 -22.15 25.90 0.54
N SER A 58 -21.34 25.18 1.31
CA SER A 58 -20.16 24.44 0.82
C SER A 58 -20.46 22.98 0.47
N TYR A 59 -21.71 22.52 0.59
CA TYR A 59 -22.10 21.21 0.13
C TYR A 59 -22.23 21.18 -1.39
N ASP A 60 -21.57 20.22 -2.00
CA ASP A 60 -21.55 20.00 -3.45
C ASP A 60 -21.65 18.50 -3.78
N LEU A 61 -21.54 18.17 -5.07
CA LEU A 61 -21.61 16.77 -5.54
C LEU A 61 -20.43 15.91 -5.07
N GLN A 62 -19.32 16.52 -4.69
CA GLN A 62 -18.10 15.85 -4.23
C GLN A 62 -18.05 15.72 -2.71
N THR A 63 -18.98 16.37 -1.99
CA THR A 63 -19.03 16.30 -0.53
C THR A 63 -19.44 14.90 -0.10
N SER A 64 -18.55 14.22 0.60
CA SER A 64 -18.77 12.89 1.15
C SER A 64 -19.38 12.95 2.55
N LEU A 65 -19.90 11.80 2.98
CA LEU A 65 -20.35 11.61 4.36
C LEU A 65 -19.18 11.83 5.35
N TYR A 66 -17.97 11.46 4.96
CA TYR A 66 -16.76 11.69 5.75
C TYR A 66 -16.45 13.18 5.90
N ASP A 67 -16.60 13.97 4.82
CA ASP A 67 -16.41 15.43 4.88
C ASP A 67 -17.39 16.09 5.83
N VAL A 68 -18.66 15.64 5.81
CA VAL A 68 -19.69 16.12 6.77
C VAL A 68 -19.27 15.78 8.20
N ALA A 69 -18.85 14.54 8.45
CA ALA A 69 -18.40 14.12 9.76
C ALA A 69 -17.18 14.94 10.25
N CYS A 70 -16.21 15.19 9.38
CA CYS A 70 -15.03 16.01 9.72
C CYS A 70 -15.38 17.47 10.09
N ARG A 71 -16.50 18.00 9.57
CA ARG A 71 -16.98 19.33 9.96
C ARG A 71 -17.68 19.33 11.32
N VAL A 72 -18.45 18.26 11.61
CA VAL A 72 -19.19 18.12 12.88
C VAL A 72 -18.28 17.74 14.03
N PHE A 73 -17.37 16.79 13.80
CA PHE A 73 -16.40 16.37 14.78
C PHE A 73 -15.16 17.25 14.65
N SER A 74 -14.90 18.12 15.60
CA SER A 74 -13.68 18.92 15.63
C SER A 74 -12.43 18.03 15.59
N SER A 75 -11.25 18.63 15.44
CA SER A 75 -9.95 17.91 15.43
C SER A 75 -9.75 16.93 16.60
N LYS A 76 -10.42 17.13 17.73
CA LYS A 76 -10.41 16.22 18.90
C LYS A 76 -11.20 14.92 18.69
N GLY A 77 -12.13 14.88 17.75
CA GLY A 77 -12.93 13.69 17.43
C GLY A 77 -12.41 12.86 16.26
N LYS A 78 -11.34 13.31 15.59
CA LYS A 78 -10.74 12.63 14.45
C LYS A 78 -9.48 11.88 14.90
N LEU A 79 -9.47 10.56 14.65
CA LEU A 79 -8.30 9.71 14.85
C LEU A 79 -7.74 9.28 13.50
N MET A 80 -6.46 9.51 13.26
CA MET A 80 -5.77 9.01 12.07
C MET A 80 -5.07 7.69 12.38
N LEU A 81 -5.39 6.65 11.62
CA LEU A 81 -4.68 5.36 11.66
C LEU A 81 -3.43 5.51 10.78
N LYS A 82 -2.25 5.50 11.39
CA LYS A 82 -0.99 5.79 10.70
C LYS A 82 -0.25 4.55 10.22
N GLU A 83 -0.53 3.38 10.80
CA GLU A 83 0.13 2.13 10.42
C GLU A 83 -0.38 1.64 9.06
N HIS A 84 0.58 1.37 8.16
CA HIS A 84 0.29 0.88 6.81
C HIS A 84 0.85 -0.53 6.62
N PHE A 85 -0.03 -1.47 6.25
CA PHE A 85 0.26 -2.91 6.19
C PHE A 85 0.28 -3.48 4.76
N ARG A 86 -0.20 -2.73 3.77
CA ARG A 86 -0.43 -3.22 2.41
C ARG A 86 0.83 -3.21 1.56
N CYS A 87 1.40 -2.04 1.35
CA CYS A 87 2.48 -1.81 0.39
C CYS A 87 3.85 -1.90 1.05
N VAL A 88 4.85 -2.30 0.27
CA VAL A 88 6.24 -2.11 0.66
C VAL A 88 6.56 -0.60 0.79
N PRO A 89 7.54 -0.21 1.62
CA PRO A 89 7.81 1.19 1.94
C PRO A 89 8.04 2.09 0.72
N GLU A 90 8.73 1.59 -0.29
CA GLU A 90 9.03 2.33 -1.52
C GLU A 90 7.80 2.65 -2.34
N ILE A 91 6.77 1.79 -2.30
CA ILE A 91 5.52 2.02 -3.02
C ILE A 91 4.68 3.08 -2.30
N ILE A 92 4.45 2.90 -0.99
CA ILE A 92 3.60 3.83 -0.24
C ILE A 92 4.26 5.20 -0.03
N GLY A 93 5.58 5.30 -0.20
CA GLY A 93 6.34 6.53 -0.01
C GLY A 93 5.84 7.69 -0.88
N PHE A 94 5.44 7.43 -2.12
CA PHE A 94 4.82 8.45 -2.98
C PHE A 94 3.53 9.01 -2.36
N SER A 95 2.59 8.14 -2.04
CA SER A 95 1.31 8.51 -1.43
C SER A 95 1.50 9.20 -0.08
N ASN A 96 2.46 8.74 0.71
CA ASN A 96 2.76 9.30 2.02
C ASN A 96 3.27 10.75 1.93
N ALA A 97 4.18 11.01 1.00
CA ALA A 97 4.66 12.36 0.74
C ALA A 97 3.58 13.27 0.12
N LEU A 98 2.81 12.72 -0.84
CA LEU A 98 1.79 13.47 -1.58
C LEU A 98 0.60 13.89 -0.72
N SER A 99 0.07 12.96 0.08
CA SER A 99 -1.27 13.09 0.69
C SER A 99 -1.27 12.99 2.21
N TYR A 100 -0.26 12.39 2.84
CA TYR A 100 -0.28 12.09 4.27
C TYR A 100 0.87 12.73 5.05
N HIS A 101 1.53 13.76 4.49
CA HIS A 101 2.58 14.55 5.16
C HIS A 101 3.72 13.73 5.77
N ASN A 102 4.00 12.55 5.21
CA ASN A 102 4.95 11.55 5.72
C ASN A 102 4.61 11.00 7.12
N GLU A 103 3.33 11.04 7.49
CA GLU A 103 2.89 10.55 8.79
C GLU A 103 2.57 9.05 8.81
N MET A 104 2.38 8.41 7.63
CA MET A 104 2.15 6.97 7.57
C MET A 104 3.40 6.20 7.94
N ILE A 105 3.21 5.12 8.67
CA ILE A 105 4.26 4.23 9.16
C ILE A 105 4.15 2.89 8.40
N PRO A 106 4.94 2.65 7.35
CA PRO A 106 4.94 1.39 6.66
C PRO A 106 5.47 0.27 7.56
N LEU A 107 4.70 -0.80 7.69
CA LEU A 107 5.04 -1.96 8.54
C LEU A 107 5.23 -3.24 7.73
N LYS A 108 4.97 -3.20 6.41
CA LYS A 108 5.23 -4.33 5.54
C LYS A 108 6.71 -4.37 5.18
N LEU A 109 7.41 -5.40 5.67
CA LEU A 109 8.70 -5.83 5.14
C LEU A 109 8.46 -6.99 4.18
N PRO A 110 8.88 -6.92 2.91
CA PRO A 110 8.73 -8.03 1.98
C PRO A 110 9.58 -9.22 2.43
N LEU A 111 9.05 -10.43 2.29
CA LEU A 111 9.85 -11.66 2.38
C LEU A 111 10.83 -11.73 1.22
N THR A 112 11.89 -12.52 1.35
CA THR A 112 12.86 -12.73 0.25
C THR A 112 12.18 -13.14 -1.06
N SER A 113 11.12 -13.95 -0.99
CA SER A 113 10.29 -14.36 -2.14
C SER A 113 9.36 -13.26 -2.69
N GLU A 114 9.23 -12.15 -1.99
CA GLU A 114 8.38 -11.01 -2.37
C GLU A 114 9.21 -9.77 -2.73
N GLN A 115 10.53 -9.86 -2.63
CA GLN A 115 11.43 -8.76 -2.94
C GLN A 115 11.58 -8.62 -4.45
N PHE A 116 11.09 -7.50 -4.97
CA PHE A 116 11.40 -7.03 -6.32
C PHE A 116 12.45 -5.93 -6.21
N ASN A 117 13.43 -5.93 -7.09
CA ASN A 117 14.49 -4.95 -7.06
C ASN A 117 14.72 -4.35 -8.46
N PRO A 118 14.27 -3.12 -8.69
CA PRO A 118 13.58 -2.23 -7.76
C PRO A 118 12.07 -2.56 -7.63
N PRO A 119 11.43 -2.30 -6.46
CA PRO A 119 9.98 -2.50 -6.28
C PRO A 119 9.14 -1.41 -6.95
N VAL A 120 9.75 -0.29 -7.31
CA VAL A 120 9.14 0.80 -8.08
C VAL A 120 10.06 1.15 -9.24
N CYS A 121 9.54 1.17 -10.45
CA CYS A 121 10.31 1.56 -11.63
C CYS A 121 9.47 2.35 -12.64
N ALA A 122 10.15 3.18 -13.43
CA ALA A 122 9.59 3.88 -14.59
C ALA A 122 10.13 3.24 -15.87
N ILE A 123 9.24 2.95 -16.82
CA ILE A 123 9.55 2.30 -18.11
C ILE A 123 9.20 3.28 -19.21
N TYR A 124 10.22 3.83 -19.84
CA TYR A 124 10.06 4.76 -20.96
C TYR A 124 9.77 4.03 -22.28
N ILE A 125 8.81 4.53 -23.04
CA ILE A 125 8.44 4.02 -24.36
C ILE A 125 8.69 5.11 -25.40
N GLU A 126 9.69 4.87 -26.23
CA GLU A 126 10.08 5.79 -27.30
C GLU A 126 9.05 5.81 -28.43
N ASN A 127 8.97 6.95 -29.12
CA ASN A 127 8.16 7.14 -30.32
C ASN A 127 6.67 6.78 -30.17
N ALA A 128 6.18 6.75 -28.94
CA ALA A 128 4.79 6.45 -28.66
C ALA A 128 3.87 7.62 -29.06
N THR A 129 2.67 7.27 -29.48
CA THR A 129 1.64 8.21 -29.87
C THR A 129 0.33 7.94 -29.17
N ARG A 130 -0.39 8.99 -28.83
CA ARG A 130 -1.73 8.91 -28.27
C ARG A 130 -2.75 9.34 -29.32
N ASN A 131 -3.79 8.53 -29.49
CA ASN A 131 -4.90 8.89 -30.37
C ASN A 131 -5.95 9.77 -29.66
N GLU A 132 -6.94 10.27 -30.42
CA GLU A 132 -8.02 11.12 -29.90
C GLU A 132 -8.90 10.41 -28.86
N ARG A 133 -9.01 9.09 -28.91
CA ARG A 133 -9.75 8.26 -27.95
C ARG A 133 -8.97 8.03 -26.64
N LYS A 134 -7.85 8.74 -26.45
CA LYS A 134 -6.98 8.62 -25.27
C LYS A 134 -6.37 7.22 -25.10
N VAL A 135 -5.98 6.61 -26.21
CA VAL A 135 -5.27 5.34 -26.23
C VAL A 135 -3.84 5.59 -26.74
N ASN A 136 -2.86 5.14 -25.96
CA ASN A 136 -1.45 5.05 -26.29
C ASN A 136 -1.16 3.58 -26.62
N HIS A 137 -1.03 3.30 -27.93
CA HIS A 137 -0.92 1.95 -28.44
C HIS A 137 0.38 1.28 -28.02
N GLU A 138 1.47 2.01 -28.08
CA GLU A 138 2.82 1.54 -27.79
C GLU A 138 2.98 1.21 -26.29
N GLU A 139 2.43 2.06 -25.40
CA GLU A 139 2.35 1.72 -23.96
C GLU A 139 1.55 0.44 -23.72
N ALA A 140 0.40 0.29 -24.40
CA ALA A 140 -0.44 -0.89 -24.22
C ALA A 140 0.28 -2.17 -24.66
N ILE A 141 0.94 -2.17 -25.81
CA ILE A 141 1.73 -3.32 -26.30
C ILE A 141 2.84 -3.66 -25.30
N ARG A 142 3.56 -2.66 -24.83
CA ARG A 142 4.64 -2.88 -23.86
C ARG A 142 4.13 -3.50 -22.55
N ILE A 143 3.03 -2.98 -21.99
CA ILE A 143 2.40 -3.53 -20.79
C ILE A 143 2.01 -5.00 -21.00
N VAL A 144 1.39 -5.32 -22.14
CA VAL A 144 0.98 -6.70 -22.46
C VAL A 144 2.20 -7.61 -22.61
N SER A 145 3.27 -7.15 -23.25
CA SER A 145 4.52 -7.91 -23.38
C SER A 145 5.14 -8.21 -22.02
N ASP A 146 5.26 -7.19 -21.17
CA ASP A 146 5.85 -7.34 -19.83
C ASP A 146 5.00 -8.28 -18.95
N ILE A 147 3.66 -8.20 -19.03
CA ILE A 147 2.77 -9.12 -18.30
C ILE A 147 2.92 -10.56 -18.79
N LYS A 148 3.09 -10.78 -20.10
CA LYS A 148 3.38 -12.12 -20.64
C LYS A 148 4.69 -12.68 -20.08
N GLU A 149 5.73 -11.88 -20.01
CA GLU A 149 7.01 -12.26 -19.43
C GLU A 149 6.87 -12.58 -17.93
N MET A 150 6.14 -11.75 -17.16
CA MET A 150 5.84 -12.01 -15.75
C MET A 150 5.12 -13.35 -15.53
N ILE A 151 4.16 -13.70 -16.38
CA ILE A 151 3.40 -14.95 -16.28
C ILE A 151 4.32 -16.18 -16.42
N GLN A 152 5.36 -16.07 -17.25
CA GLN A 152 6.32 -17.14 -17.51
C GLN A 152 7.45 -17.19 -16.46
N ASN A 153 7.69 -16.11 -15.73
CA ASN A 153 8.80 -15.98 -14.79
C ASN A 153 8.42 -16.57 -13.41
N PRO A 154 9.20 -17.54 -12.88
CA PRO A 154 8.96 -18.15 -11.58
C PRO A 154 8.86 -17.16 -10.41
N ALA A 155 9.56 -16.02 -10.46
CA ALA A 155 9.51 -14.97 -9.44
C ALA A 155 8.11 -14.36 -9.27
N TYR A 156 7.28 -14.46 -10.30
CA TYR A 156 5.92 -13.93 -10.32
C TYR A 156 4.84 -15.02 -10.15
N PHE A 157 5.20 -16.26 -9.85
CA PHE A 157 4.20 -17.31 -9.63
C PHE A 157 3.27 -16.93 -8.47
N HIS A 158 1.98 -17.14 -8.66
CA HIS A 158 0.92 -16.80 -7.72
C HIS A 158 0.75 -15.30 -7.39
N LYS A 159 1.43 -14.40 -8.11
CA LYS A 159 1.23 -12.97 -7.95
C LYS A 159 0.05 -12.49 -8.79
N SER A 160 -0.82 -11.71 -8.17
CA SER A 160 -1.94 -11.03 -8.83
C SER A 160 -1.43 -9.76 -9.54
N ILE A 161 -2.03 -9.42 -10.70
CA ILE A 161 -1.58 -8.32 -11.53
C ILE A 161 -2.73 -7.35 -11.80
N GLY A 162 -2.48 -6.06 -11.63
CA GLY A 162 -3.41 -5.00 -11.98
C GLY A 162 -2.84 -4.05 -13.01
N VAL A 163 -3.70 -3.49 -13.85
CA VAL A 163 -3.34 -2.42 -14.79
C VAL A 163 -4.25 -1.22 -14.57
N ILE A 164 -3.67 -0.08 -14.23
CA ILE A 164 -4.42 1.17 -14.06
C ILE A 164 -4.06 2.17 -15.15
N SER A 165 -5.07 2.63 -15.88
CA SER A 165 -4.95 3.80 -16.74
C SER A 165 -5.10 5.09 -15.92
N LEU A 166 -4.10 5.96 -15.99
CA LEU A 166 -4.12 7.26 -15.29
C LEU A 166 -4.89 8.34 -16.07
N LEU A 167 -5.32 8.06 -17.31
CA LEU A 167 -6.06 8.98 -18.16
C LEU A 167 -7.35 8.37 -18.74
N GLY A 168 -8.28 8.00 -17.85
CA GLY A 168 -9.59 7.47 -18.25
C GLY A 168 -9.58 5.98 -18.57
N ALA A 169 -10.75 5.42 -18.87
CA ALA A 169 -10.95 3.98 -18.97
C ALA A 169 -10.58 3.36 -20.34
N GLU A 170 -10.47 4.15 -21.40
CA GLU A 170 -10.32 3.61 -22.76
C GLU A 170 -8.99 2.86 -22.95
N GLN A 171 -7.89 3.39 -22.39
CA GLN A 171 -6.60 2.71 -22.36
C GLN A 171 -6.68 1.36 -21.65
N ALA A 172 -7.34 1.32 -20.48
CA ALA A 172 -7.49 0.09 -19.71
C ALA A 172 -8.32 -0.96 -20.45
N LYS A 173 -9.41 -0.56 -21.12
CA LYS A 173 -10.23 -1.45 -21.97
C LYS A 173 -9.41 -2.02 -23.12
N TYR A 174 -8.61 -1.17 -23.76
CA TYR A 174 -7.75 -1.59 -24.86
C TYR A 174 -6.69 -2.59 -24.40
N ILE A 175 -6.00 -2.33 -23.29
CA ILE A 175 -5.04 -3.26 -22.68
C ILE A 175 -5.72 -4.58 -22.30
N SER A 176 -6.93 -4.52 -21.72
CA SER A 176 -7.69 -5.72 -21.35
C SER A 176 -8.02 -6.60 -22.56
N SER A 177 -8.41 -5.99 -23.69
CA SER A 177 -8.65 -6.72 -24.95
C SER A 177 -7.37 -7.40 -25.45
N LEU A 178 -6.25 -6.67 -25.47
CA LEU A 178 -4.97 -7.23 -25.91
C LEU A 178 -4.48 -8.37 -24.98
N LEU A 179 -4.71 -8.26 -23.67
CA LEU A 179 -4.37 -9.32 -22.73
C LEU A 179 -5.24 -10.56 -22.94
N LEU A 180 -6.55 -10.37 -23.15
CA LEU A 180 -7.45 -11.48 -23.43
C LEU A 180 -6.99 -12.29 -24.68
N ASP A 181 -6.59 -11.58 -25.72
CA ASP A 181 -6.07 -12.18 -26.95
C ASP A 181 -4.70 -12.86 -26.75
N ALA A 182 -3.84 -12.28 -25.89
CA ALA A 182 -2.46 -12.71 -25.72
C ALA A 182 -2.26 -13.85 -24.74
N VAL A 183 -3.05 -13.92 -23.65
CA VAL A 183 -2.89 -14.91 -22.55
C VAL A 183 -4.14 -15.74 -22.30
N GLY A 184 -5.30 -15.30 -22.77
CA GLY A 184 -6.59 -15.98 -22.62
C GLY A 184 -7.26 -15.76 -21.26
N GLU A 185 -8.57 -15.97 -21.22
CA GLU A 185 -9.42 -15.71 -20.06
C GLU A 185 -9.02 -16.53 -18.83
N LYS A 186 -8.66 -17.81 -19.04
CA LYS A 186 -8.25 -18.70 -17.94
C LYS A 186 -7.07 -18.13 -17.15
N VAL A 187 -6.03 -17.67 -17.84
CA VAL A 187 -4.85 -17.07 -17.20
C VAL A 187 -5.19 -15.76 -16.51
N MET A 188 -6.05 -14.93 -17.14
CA MET A 188 -6.51 -13.68 -16.52
C MET A 188 -7.21 -13.94 -15.17
N ILE A 189 -8.06 -14.97 -15.11
CA ILE A 189 -8.75 -15.38 -13.87
C ILE A 189 -7.76 -15.93 -12.83
N GLU A 190 -6.90 -16.88 -13.22
CA GLU A 190 -5.92 -17.52 -12.33
C GLU A 190 -4.95 -16.51 -11.71
N ARG A 191 -4.55 -15.50 -12.48
CA ARG A 191 -3.62 -14.44 -12.06
C ARG A 191 -4.34 -13.19 -11.53
N GLN A 192 -5.67 -13.24 -11.43
CA GLN A 192 -6.52 -12.12 -11.01
C GLN A 192 -6.18 -10.82 -11.76
N ILE A 193 -5.95 -10.93 -13.09
CA ILE A 193 -5.60 -9.78 -13.91
C ILE A 193 -6.85 -8.91 -14.10
N ILE A 194 -6.77 -7.67 -13.65
CA ILE A 194 -7.82 -6.66 -13.84
C ILE A 194 -7.20 -5.42 -14.46
N CYS A 195 -7.91 -4.85 -15.45
CA CYS A 195 -7.56 -3.57 -16.07
C CYS A 195 -8.69 -2.56 -15.81
N GLY A 196 -8.33 -1.37 -15.35
CA GLY A 196 -9.31 -0.33 -15.04
C GLY A 196 -8.68 1.05 -14.90
N ASP A 197 -9.44 1.98 -14.39
CA ASP A 197 -8.94 3.27 -13.93
C ASP A 197 -8.83 3.29 -12.39
N ALA A 198 -8.41 4.41 -11.82
CA ALA A 198 -8.26 4.53 -10.36
C ALA A 198 -9.60 4.35 -9.61
N TYR A 199 -10.73 4.66 -10.23
CA TYR A 199 -12.05 4.47 -9.62
C TYR A 199 -12.40 2.99 -9.49
N SER A 200 -12.12 2.19 -10.52
CA SER A 200 -12.39 0.74 -10.54
C SER A 200 -11.52 -0.04 -9.54
N PHE A 201 -10.38 0.53 -9.15
CA PHE A 201 -9.48 -0.08 -8.17
C PHE A 201 -9.66 0.44 -6.74
N GLN A 202 -10.62 1.32 -6.49
CA GLN A 202 -10.87 1.77 -5.13
C GLN A 202 -11.41 0.62 -4.29
N GLY A 203 -10.77 0.34 -3.13
CA GLY A 203 -11.06 -0.85 -2.32
C GLY A 203 -10.36 -2.13 -2.78
N ASP A 204 -9.79 -2.16 -3.99
CA ASP A 204 -9.08 -3.34 -4.53
C ASP A 204 -7.54 -3.17 -4.47
N GLU A 205 -6.80 -4.27 -4.63
CA GLU A 205 -5.33 -4.29 -4.54
C GLU A 205 -4.76 -5.49 -5.30
N ARG A 206 -3.51 -5.36 -5.79
CA ARG A 206 -2.78 -6.45 -6.47
C ARG A 206 -1.34 -6.52 -5.99
N ASP A 207 -0.71 -7.68 -6.16
CA ASP A 207 0.71 -7.81 -5.84
C ASP A 207 1.56 -6.93 -6.73
N ILE A 208 1.26 -6.94 -8.02
CA ILE A 208 1.95 -6.16 -9.06
C ILE A 208 0.96 -5.16 -9.66
N MET A 209 1.39 -3.91 -9.81
CA MET A 209 0.57 -2.88 -10.45
C MET A 209 1.32 -2.22 -11.61
N CYS A 210 0.73 -2.28 -12.80
CA CYS A 210 1.17 -1.58 -14.00
C CYS A 210 0.35 -0.30 -14.17
N LEU A 211 0.98 0.86 -14.11
CA LEU A 211 0.35 2.16 -14.29
C LEU A 211 0.67 2.68 -15.70
N SER A 212 -0.34 2.95 -16.53
CA SER A 212 -0.17 3.58 -17.84
C SER A 212 -0.43 5.08 -17.75
N LEU A 213 0.56 5.90 -18.07
CA LEU A 213 0.46 7.36 -18.03
C LEU A 213 -0.38 7.89 -19.18
N VAL A 214 -0.39 7.17 -20.31
CA VAL A 214 -1.19 7.39 -21.52
C VAL A 214 -0.78 8.61 -22.35
N ILE A 215 -0.33 9.69 -21.74
CA ILE A 215 0.07 10.90 -22.47
C ILE A 215 1.30 10.64 -23.34
N ALA A 216 1.34 11.32 -24.49
CA ALA A 216 2.44 11.21 -25.44
C ALA A 216 2.76 12.58 -26.06
N PRO A 217 3.98 12.82 -26.57
CA PRO A 217 4.41 14.14 -27.08
C PRO A 217 3.61 14.67 -28.25
N ASN A 218 2.93 13.79 -29.00
CA ASN A 218 2.17 14.17 -30.20
C ASN A 218 0.89 14.94 -29.93
N MET A 219 0.48 15.10 -28.66
CA MET A 219 -0.75 15.80 -28.29
C MET A 219 -0.54 16.75 -27.11
N ARG A 220 -1.23 17.90 -27.15
CA ARG A 220 -1.25 18.83 -26.01
C ARG A 220 -2.05 18.24 -24.84
N TYR A 221 -1.60 18.49 -23.63
CA TYR A 221 -2.28 18.12 -22.39
C TYR A 221 -2.19 19.25 -21.37
N ASN A 222 -3.26 19.38 -20.58
CA ASN A 222 -3.32 20.37 -19.51
C ASN A 222 -2.63 19.83 -18.25
N THR A 223 -2.05 20.72 -17.47
CA THR A 223 -1.49 20.40 -16.15
C THR A 223 -2.58 19.87 -15.20
N LEU A 224 -2.28 18.77 -14.52
CA LEU A 224 -3.15 18.15 -13.55
C LEU A 224 -2.71 18.53 -12.13
N ASN A 225 -3.33 19.56 -11.54
CA ASN A 225 -2.99 20.10 -10.21
C ASN A 225 -4.20 20.25 -9.26
N LYS A 226 -5.39 19.78 -9.66
CA LYS A 226 -6.59 19.83 -8.81
C LYS A 226 -6.63 18.65 -7.84
N LYS A 227 -7.26 18.82 -6.66
CA LYS A 227 -7.42 17.81 -5.61
C LYS A 227 -7.92 16.46 -6.16
N GLN A 228 -8.88 16.45 -7.06
CA GLN A 228 -9.42 15.22 -7.67
C GLN A 228 -8.35 14.38 -8.40
N TYR A 229 -7.34 15.03 -8.99
CA TYR A 229 -6.24 14.31 -9.64
C TYR A 229 -5.27 13.76 -8.61
N THR A 230 -4.96 14.54 -7.56
CA THR A 230 -4.15 14.07 -6.43
C THR A 230 -4.77 12.82 -5.80
N GLN A 231 -6.07 12.84 -5.53
CA GLN A 231 -6.80 11.67 -5.00
C GLN A 231 -6.71 10.45 -5.93
N ARG A 232 -6.88 10.63 -7.25
CA ARG A 232 -6.78 9.54 -8.22
C ARG A 232 -5.39 8.92 -8.29
N PHE A 233 -4.36 9.75 -8.27
CA PHE A 233 -2.97 9.29 -8.29
C PHE A 233 -2.57 8.65 -6.96
N ASN A 234 -3.06 9.17 -5.84
CA ASN A 234 -2.89 8.58 -4.52
C ASN A 234 -3.50 7.16 -4.47
N VAL A 235 -4.74 6.99 -4.96
CA VAL A 235 -5.37 5.68 -5.04
C VAL A 235 -4.56 4.76 -5.96
N ALA A 236 -4.23 5.16 -7.18
CA ALA A 236 -3.51 4.33 -8.13
C ALA A 236 -2.15 3.85 -7.59
N ALA A 237 -1.35 4.76 -7.01
CA ALA A 237 -0.02 4.44 -6.51
C ALA A 237 -0.03 3.57 -5.24
N SER A 238 -1.14 3.53 -4.49
CA SER A 238 -1.28 2.75 -3.26
C SER A 238 -1.93 1.37 -3.44
N ARG A 239 -2.18 0.92 -4.69
CA ARG A 239 -2.83 -0.38 -4.97
C ARG A 239 -1.86 -1.54 -5.13
N ALA A 240 -0.57 -1.28 -5.34
CA ALA A 240 0.45 -2.32 -5.43
C ALA A 240 0.90 -2.79 -4.04
N LYS A 241 1.04 -4.11 -3.85
CA LYS A 241 1.59 -4.66 -2.61
C LYS A 241 3.11 -4.81 -2.64
N CYS A 242 3.65 -5.28 -3.77
CA CYS A 242 5.03 -5.73 -3.88
C CYS A 242 5.81 -5.01 -4.98
N GLU A 243 5.17 -4.70 -6.13
CA GLU A 243 5.83 -4.03 -7.25
C GLU A 243 4.88 -3.05 -7.96
N MET A 244 5.40 -1.86 -8.31
CA MET A 244 4.71 -0.84 -9.10
C MET A 244 5.57 -0.43 -10.29
N ARG A 245 5.03 -0.56 -11.50
CA ARG A 245 5.66 -0.17 -12.77
C ARG A 245 4.89 0.97 -13.41
N LEU A 246 5.54 2.10 -13.64
CA LEU A 246 4.98 3.24 -14.36
C LEU A 246 5.45 3.21 -15.81
N TYR A 247 4.52 3.03 -16.76
CA TYR A 247 4.78 3.12 -18.20
C TYR A 247 4.48 4.53 -18.67
N HIS A 248 5.44 5.14 -19.36
CA HIS A 248 5.33 6.53 -19.78
C HIS A 248 6.02 6.78 -21.10
N SER A 249 5.52 7.77 -21.84
CA SER A 249 6.02 8.15 -23.17
C SER A 249 6.41 9.63 -23.23
N VAL A 250 6.50 10.29 -22.08
CA VAL A 250 6.96 11.67 -21.93
C VAL A 250 8.10 11.71 -20.92
N THR A 251 8.99 12.70 -21.06
CA THR A 251 10.09 12.95 -20.12
C THR A 251 9.70 13.96 -19.04
N LEU A 252 10.53 14.13 -18.02
CA LEU A 252 10.27 15.13 -16.99
C LEU A 252 10.31 16.56 -17.53
N GLU A 253 11.16 16.82 -18.52
CA GLU A 253 11.31 18.13 -19.16
C GLU A 253 10.05 18.57 -19.92
N GLU A 254 9.22 17.62 -20.33
CA GLU A 254 7.97 17.84 -21.04
C GLU A 254 6.79 18.10 -20.09
N LEU A 255 6.99 17.94 -18.77
CA LEU A 255 5.97 18.10 -17.74
C LEU A 255 6.28 19.30 -16.85
N MET A 256 5.25 19.99 -16.40
CA MET A 256 5.40 21.06 -15.39
C MET A 256 5.57 20.45 -13.99
N PRO A 257 6.44 21.01 -13.12
CA PRO A 257 6.67 20.47 -11.77
C PRO A 257 5.42 20.38 -10.88
N GLU A 258 4.42 21.23 -11.13
CA GLU A 258 3.13 21.24 -10.42
C GLU A 258 2.17 20.16 -10.92
N ASP A 259 2.51 19.48 -12.03
CA ASP A 259 1.71 18.39 -12.57
C ASP A 259 1.90 17.12 -11.72
N ILE A 260 0.80 16.50 -11.33
CA ILE A 260 0.87 15.26 -10.54
C ILE A 260 1.58 14.13 -11.29
N ARG A 261 1.57 14.15 -12.63
CA ARG A 261 2.30 13.17 -13.47
C ARG A 261 3.81 13.36 -13.37
N TYR A 262 4.28 14.62 -13.31
CA TYR A 262 5.68 14.94 -13.03
C TYR A 262 6.11 14.37 -11.70
N GLN A 263 5.31 14.59 -10.65
CA GLN A 263 5.62 14.14 -9.31
C GLN A 263 5.69 12.62 -9.22
N LEU A 264 4.74 11.90 -9.85
CA LEU A 264 4.76 10.44 -9.89
C LEU A 264 5.94 9.91 -10.71
N LEU A 265 6.20 10.45 -11.90
CA LEU A 265 7.30 10.02 -12.76
C LEU A 265 8.66 10.26 -12.09
N SER A 266 8.87 11.45 -11.52
CA SER A 266 10.08 11.79 -10.78
C SER A 266 10.31 10.83 -9.60
N TYR A 267 9.25 10.48 -8.88
CA TYR A 267 9.32 9.50 -7.80
C TYR A 267 9.68 8.10 -8.32
N CYS A 268 9.03 7.62 -9.37
CA CYS A 268 9.27 6.30 -9.92
C CYS A 268 10.68 6.13 -10.53
N GLN A 269 11.29 7.22 -11.01
CA GLN A 269 12.68 7.21 -11.48
C GLN A 269 13.70 7.18 -10.36
N ASN A 270 13.35 7.72 -9.19
CA ASN A 270 14.23 7.75 -8.02
C ASN A 270 13.43 7.55 -6.72
N PRO A 271 12.89 6.34 -6.48
CA PRO A 271 12.11 6.06 -5.29
C PRO A 271 12.96 6.21 -4.04
N LYS A 272 12.47 7.00 -3.08
CA LYS A 272 13.17 7.19 -1.80
C LYS A 272 12.79 6.05 -0.87
N PRO A 273 13.73 5.22 -0.41
CA PRO A 273 13.44 4.25 0.63
C PRO A 273 13.08 4.99 1.92
N MET A 274 11.90 4.75 2.47
CA MET A 274 11.48 5.38 3.72
C MET A 274 12.17 4.79 4.95
N PHE A 275 12.61 3.53 4.87
CA PHE A 275 13.30 2.84 5.95
C PHE A 275 14.32 1.87 5.37
N VAL A 276 15.57 2.02 5.80
CA VAL A 276 16.57 0.98 5.60
C VAL A 276 16.40 0.00 6.76
N SER A 277 16.17 -1.27 6.48
CA SER A 277 16.28 -2.33 7.47
C SER A 277 17.77 -2.43 7.83
N THR A 278 18.23 -1.66 8.81
CA THR A 278 19.58 -1.83 9.36
C THR A 278 19.52 -2.99 10.32
N SER A 279 20.19 -4.09 10.00
CA SER A 279 20.55 -5.09 10.98
C SER A 279 21.49 -4.43 11.98
N GLY A 280 21.11 -4.41 13.25
CA GLY A 280 21.96 -3.96 14.35
C GLY A 280 22.85 -5.09 14.86
N THR A 281 23.60 -4.81 15.91
CA THR A 281 24.29 -5.83 16.72
C THR A 281 23.45 -6.16 17.93
N CYS A 282 23.52 -7.41 18.40
CA CYS A 282 22.88 -7.80 19.67
C CYS A 282 23.31 -6.86 20.80
N GLU A 283 22.36 -6.46 21.65
CA GLU A 283 22.59 -5.52 22.76
C GLU A 283 22.92 -6.24 24.06
N THR A 284 22.51 -7.49 24.20
CA THR A 284 22.71 -8.27 25.42
C THR A 284 23.45 -9.59 25.13
N LEU A 285 24.16 -10.11 26.13
CA LEU A 285 24.79 -11.43 26.04
C LEU A 285 23.75 -12.54 25.80
N PHE A 286 22.57 -12.40 26.36
CA PHE A 286 21.48 -13.35 26.17
C PHE A 286 21.05 -13.44 24.70
N GLU A 287 20.87 -12.30 24.02
CA GLU A 287 20.58 -12.28 22.59
C GLU A 287 21.69 -12.93 21.77
N VAL A 288 22.96 -12.68 22.14
CA VAL A 288 24.13 -13.30 21.48
C VAL A 288 24.12 -14.82 21.66
N ASP A 289 23.81 -15.33 22.85
CA ASP A 289 23.80 -16.77 23.12
C ASP A 289 22.64 -17.48 22.37
N VAL A 290 21.45 -16.88 22.34
CA VAL A 290 20.34 -17.38 21.52
C VAL A 290 20.69 -17.34 20.02
N MET A 291 21.29 -16.24 19.53
CA MET A 291 21.73 -16.11 18.15
C MET A 291 22.74 -17.19 17.78
N LYS A 292 23.75 -17.46 18.62
CA LYS A 292 24.74 -18.52 18.40
C LYS A 292 24.10 -19.90 18.32
N ALA A 293 23.12 -20.18 19.19
CA ALA A 293 22.39 -21.44 19.16
C ALA A 293 21.62 -21.61 17.86
N ILE A 294 20.97 -20.56 17.34
CA ILE A 294 20.26 -20.59 16.05
C ILE A 294 21.24 -20.85 14.89
N LEU A 295 22.37 -20.13 14.86
CA LEU A 295 23.42 -20.30 13.84
C LEU A 295 24.03 -21.69 13.86
N SER A 296 24.27 -22.27 15.05
CA SER A 296 24.85 -23.63 15.20
C SER A 296 23.93 -24.72 14.68
N HIS A 297 22.61 -24.47 14.60
CA HIS A 297 21.62 -25.36 13.98
C HIS A 297 21.41 -25.10 12.48
N GLY A 298 22.25 -24.27 11.85
CA GLY A 298 22.24 -24.02 10.41
C GLY A 298 21.18 -23.00 9.94
N TYR A 299 20.52 -22.29 10.83
CA TYR A 299 19.57 -21.24 10.44
C TYR A 299 20.27 -19.89 10.29
N GLU A 300 19.85 -19.10 9.32
CA GLU A 300 20.24 -17.69 9.25
C GLU A 300 19.37 -16.85 10.20
N VAL A 301 20.01 -15.98 10.95
CA VAL A 301 19.34 -15.08 11.89
C VAL A 301 19.87 -13.66 11.73
N THR A 302 18.97 -12.70 11.68
CA THR A 302 19.28 -11.28 11.58
C THR A 302 18.93 -10.58 12.90
N PRO A 303 19.91 -9.98 13.60
CA PRO A 303 19.66 -9.27 14.84
C PRO A 303 19.12 -7.85 14.58
N LYS A 304 18.32 -7.36 15.54
CA LYS A 304 17.83 -5.98 15.63
C LYS A 304 17.16 -5.45 14.34
N VAL A 305 16.23 -6.24 13.82
CA VAL A 305 15.47 -5.87 12.62
C VAL A 305 14.50 -4.75 12.95
N ARG A 306 14.55 -3.67 12.17
CA ARG A 306 13.63 -2.53 12.31
C ARG A 306 12.45 -2.66 11.36
N VAL A 307 11.25 -2.46 11.92
CA VAL A 307 9.98 -2.44 11.19
C VAL A 307 9.24 -1.15 11.54
N GLY A 308 9.30 -0.17 10.68
CA GLY A 308 8.84 1.17 11.00
C GLY A 308 9.58 1.76 12.20
N LYS A 309 8.83 2.12 13.23
CA LYS A 309 9.40 2.61 14.51
C LYS A 309 9.76 1.49 15.50
N TYR A 310 9.41 0.25 15.16
CA TYR A 310 9.60 -0.90 16.04
C TYR A 310 10.90 -1.63 15.74
N GLN A 311 11.43 -2.33 16.74
CA GLN A 311 12.63 -3.16 16.61
C GLN A 311 12.32 -4.55 17.17
N ILE A 312 12.80 -5.59 16.46
CA ILE A 312 12.69 -7.00 16.83
C ILE A 312 14.10 -7.48 17.16
N ASP A 313 14.27 -8.23 18.25
CA ASP A 313 15.60 -8.66 18.71
C ASP A 313 16.29 -9.55 17.70
N LEU A 314 15.66 -10.64 17.29
CA LEU A 314 16.20 -11.59 16.32
C LEU A 314 15.11 -12.00 15.33
N VAL A 315 15.45 -12.16 14.07
CA VAL A 315 14.55 -12.64 13.01
C VAL A 315 15.20 -13.81 12.27
N VAL A 316 14.45 -14.91 12.17
CA VAL A 316 14.78 -16.05 11.30
C VAL A 316 13.83 -16.05 10.13
N GLU A 317 14.37 -16.01 8.90
CA GLU A 317 13.57 -15.91 7.69
C GLU A 317 13.70 -17.18 6.83
N GLY A 318 12.56 -17.72 6.40
CA GLY A 318 12.44 -18.74 5.37
C GLY A 318 11.97 -18.14 4.05
N VAL A 319 11.67 -18.98 3.07
CA VAL A 319 11.23 -18.56 1.73
C VAL A 319 9.86 -17.88 1.77
N ARG A 320 8.92 -18.39 2.60
CA ARG A 320 7.52 -17.92 2.63
C ARG A 320 7.05 -17.45 4.01
N SER A 321 7.91 -17.52 5.00
CA SER A 321 7.58 -17.22 6.38
C SER A 321 8.76 -16.65 7.12
N ARG A 322 8.52 -15.99 8.23
CA ARG A 322 9.54 -15.49 9.15
C ARG A 322 9.08 -15.60 10.59
N LEU A 323 10.03 -15.76 11.48
CA LEU A 323 9.82 -15.81 12.92
C LEU A 323 10.57 -14.65 13.58
N ALA A 324 9.83 -13.82 14.29
CA ALA A 324 10.36 -12.80 15.19
C ALA A 324 10.61 -13.45 16.56
N ILE A 325 11.80 -13.30 17.09
CA ILE A 325 12.21 -13.84 18.39
C ILE A 325 12.53 -12.67 19.30
N GLU A 326 11.83 -12.60 20.42
CA GLU A 326 12.07 -11.65 21.51
C GLU A 326 12.82 -12.35 22.64
N CYS A 327 13.93 -11.76 23.04
CA CYS A 327 14.80 -12.25 24.10
C CYS A 327 14.48 -11.54 25.41
N ASP A 328 13.48 -12.05 26.16
CA ASP A 328 13.02 -11.44 27.40
C ASP A 328 14.03 -11.70 28.54
N GLY A 329 14.76 -10.67 28.93
CA GLY A 329 15.59 -10.70 30.16
C GLY A 329 14.72 -10.77 31.42
N ASP A 330 15.32 -11.19 32.54
CA ASP A 330 14.62 -11.33 33.83
C ASP A 330 14.44 -10.00 34.59
N THR A 331 14.62 -8.86 33.91
CA THR A 331 14.38 -7.53 34.51
C THR A 331 12.88 -7.31 34.70
N PHE A 332 12.50 -7.02 35.94
CA PHE A 332 11.11 -6.67 36.28
C PHE A 332 10.75 -5.33 35.63
N TYR A 333 9.92 -5.36 34.62
CA TYR A 333 9.35 -4.16 34.02
C TYR A 333 8.02 -3.80 34.68
N GLY A 334 7.79 -2.51 34.94
CA GLY A 334 6.48 -2.05 35.43
C GLY A 334 5.35 -2.35 34.40
N SER A 335 4.11 -2.40 34.90
CA SER A 335 2.92 -2.77 34.12
C SER A 335 2.76 -1.97 32.80
N GLU A 336 3.14 -0.68 32.82
CA GLU A 336 3.05 0.18 31.62
C GLU A 336 3.97 -0.28 30.48
N LYS A 337 5.17 -0.76 30.80
CA LYS A 337 6.13 -1.24 29.78
C LYS A 337 5.69 -2.57 29.19
N ILE A 338 5.06 -3.44 29.99
CA ILE A 338 4.48 -4.69 29.52
C ILE A 338 3.32 -4.41 28.55
N GLU A 339 2.47 -3.45 28.87
CA GLU A 339 1.33 -3.08 28.02
C GLU A 339 1.81 -2.52 26.67
N GLN A 340 2.79 -1.62 26.68
CA GLN A 340 3.41 -1.07 25.47
C GLN A 340 4.06 -2.16 24.60
N ASP A 341 4.73 -3.11 25.22
CA ASP A 341 5.39 -4.22 24.53
C ASP A 341 4.38 -5.20 23.90
N MET A 342 3.29 -5.48 24.61
CA MET A 342 2.19 -6.27 24.05
C MET A 342 1.46 -5.55 22.89
N GLU A 343 1.30 -4.22 23.01
CA GLU A 343 0.70 -3.43 21.92
C GLU A 343 1.61 -3.42 20.69
N ARG A 344 2.91 -3.24 20.86
CA ARG A 344 3.92 -3.38 19.80
C ARG A 344 3.80 -4.73 19.09
N GLN A 345 3.76 -5.83 19.85
CA GLN A 345 3.63 -7.16 19.30
C GLN A 345 2.34 -7.32 18.50
N ARG A 346 1.18 -6.88 19.03
CA ARG A 346 -0.10 -6.94 18.32
C ARG A 346 -0.08 -6.18 16.97
N VAL A 347 0.60 -5.03 16.94
CA VAL A 347 0.74 -4.25 15.70
C VAL A 347 1.56 -5.03 14.68
N LEU A 348 2.66 -5.63 15.08
CA LEU A 348 3.52 -6.41 14.20
C LEU A 348 2.86 -7.74 13.77
N GLU A 349 2.11 -8.40 14.65
CA GLU A 349 1.31 -9.59 14.30
C GLU A 349 0.27 -9.27 13.22
N ARG A 350 -0.39 -8.10 13.28
CA ARG A 350 -1.27 -7.62 12.19
C ARG A 350 -0.51 -7.39 10.88
N ALA A 351 0.78 -7.07 10.94
CA ALA A 351 1.66 -6.97 9.76
C ALA A 351 2.17 -8.33 9.26
N GLY A 352 1.66 -9.44 9.82
CA GLY A 352 1.99 -10.81 9.40
C GLY A 352 3.24 -11.39 10.07
N TRP A 353 3.72 -10.79 11.17
CA TRP A 353 4.82 -11.34 11.94
C TRP A 353 4.34 -12.45 12.87
N CYS A 354 5.04 -13.59 12.88
CA CYS A 354 4.91 -14.60 13.92
C CYS A 354 5.94 -14.32 15.02
N PHE A 355 5.52 -14.41 16.28
CA PHE A 355 6.40 -14.16 17.43
C PHE A 355 6.67 -15.42 18.24
N LEU A 356 7.88 -15.49 18.78
CA LEU A 356 8.28 -16.38 19.85
C LEU A 356 9.07 -15.59 20.90
N ARG A 357 8.71 -15.77 22.17
CA ARG A 357 9.44 -15.18 23.30
C ARG A 357 10.26 -16.22 24.00
N ILE A 358 11.53 -15.96 24.22
CA ILE A 358 12.45 -16.81 24.98
C ILE A 358 12.81 -16.05 26.24
N ARG A 359 12.56 -16.66 27.40
CA ARG A 359 12.91 -16.06 28.70
C ARG A 359 14.30 -16.48 29.12
N GLY A 360 15.11 -15.50 29.56
CA GLY A 360 16.48 -15.72 30.00
C GLY A 360 16.60 -16.77 31.12
N SER A 361 15.72 -16.70 32.13
CA SER A 361 15.70 -17.66 33.23
C SER A 361 15.41 -19.10 32.79
N VAL A 362 14.60 -19.29 31.75
CA VAL A 362 14.32 -20.62 31.20
C VAL A 362 15.52 -21.10 30.37
N PHE A 363 16.06 -20.23 29.53
CA PHE A 363 17.18 -20.55 28.65
C PHE A 363 18.43 -20.94 29.46
N TYR A 364 18.85 -20.15 30.43
CA TYR A 364 20.05 -20.45 31.24
C TYR A 364 19.87 -21.63 32.20
N ARG A 365 18.62 -22.01 32.54
CA ARG A 365 18.36 -23.19 33.38
C ARG A 365 18.38 -24.47 32.56
N ASP A 366 17.77 -24.46 31.38
CA ASP A 366 17.62 -25.63 30.49
C ASP A 366 17.54 -25.14 29.04
N PRO A 367 18.72 -24.91 28.39
CA PRO A 367 18.77 -24.41 27.03
C PRO A 367 18.07 -25.32 26.02
N GLU A 368 18.18 -26.65 26.19
CA GLU A 368 17.58 -27.61 25.26
C GLU A 368 16.07 -27.50 25.26
N LYS A 369 15.48 -27.42 26.47
CA LYS A 369 14.03 -27.26 26.63
C LYS A 369 13.53 -25.92 26.09
N ALA A 370 14.27 -24.81 26.35
CA ALA A 370 13.91 -23.48 25.88
C ALA A 370 13.95 -23.40 24.36
N LEU A 371 14.98 -24.00 23.73
CA LEU A 371 15.18 -23.97 22.29
C LEU A 371 14.30 -25.01 21.55
N LYS A 372 13.83 -26.07 22.22
CA LYS A 372 12.93 -27.03 21.59
C LYS A 372 11.68 -26.35 21.05
N VAL A 373 11.08 -25.43 21.82
CA VAL A 373 9.91 -24.65 21.38
C VAL A 373 10.22 -23.81 20.14
N LEU A 374 11.45 -23.29 20.03
CA LEU A 374 11.92 -22.55 18.86
C LEU A 374 12.01 -23.47 17.63
N TRP A 375 12.62 -24.66 17.76
CA TRP A 375 12.74 -25.62 16.67
C TRP A 375 11.39 -26.11 16.18
N ASP A 376 10.49 -26.48 17.09
CA ASP A 376 9.12 -26.88 16.77
C ASP A 376 8.38 -25.74 16.02
N LYS A 377 8.62 -24.48 16.40
CA LYS A 377 7.99 -23.33 15.74
C LYS A 377 8.56 -23.06 14.36
N LEU A 378 9.87 -23.19 14.16
CA LEU A 378 10.51 -23.06 12.85
C LEU A 378 10.03 -24.13 11.87
N GLU A 379 9.93 -25.39 12.33
CA GLU A 379 9.38 -26.50 11.55
C GLU A 379 7.91 -26.23 11.17
N GLN A 380 7.07 -25.77 12.11
CA GLN A 380 5.67 -25.43 11.86
C GLN A 380 5.52 -24.33 10.80
N LEU A 381 6.47 -23.41 10.71
CA LEU A 381 6.51 -22.32 9.73
C LEU A 381 7.20 -22.70 8.41
N ASP A 382 7.62 -23.97 8.23
CA ASP A 382 8.40 -24.46 7.09
C ASP A 382 9.70 -23.64 6.85
N ILE A 383 10.32 -23.17 7.93
CA ILE A 383 11.61 -22.50 7.89
C ILE A 383 12.68 -23.59 8.07
N LYS A 384 13.51 -23.76 7.05
CA LYS A 384 14.53 -24.81 7.01
C LYS A 384 15.92 -24.25 7.25
N PRO A 385 16.83 -25.01 7.89
CA PRO A 385 18.24 -24.61 7.96
C PRO A 385 18.82 -24.53 6.55
N LYS A 386 19.73 -23.58 6.34
CA LYS A 386 20.54 -23.53 5.12
C LYS A 386 21.71 -24.50 5.33
N ASN A 387 21.81 -25.51 4.49
CA ASN A 387 22.92 -26.47 4.47
C ASN A 387 24.23 -25.79 4.07
#